data_91214fa6d4043b27e6e79e041f4c8832
#
_entry.id   91214fa6d4043b27e6e79e041f4c8832
#
_cell.length_a   1.000
_cell.length_b   1.000
_cell.length_c   1.000
_cell.angle_alpha   90.00
_cell.angle_beta   90.00
_cell.angle_gamma   90.00
#
_symmetry.space_group_name_H-M   'P 1'
#
loop_
_entity.id
_entity.type
_entity.pdbx_description
1 polymer ?
#
loop_
_entity_poly.entity_id
_entity_poly.type
_entity_poly.pdbx_seq_one_letter_code
_entity_poly.pdbx_strand_id
1 'polypeptide(L)'
;MQLEEFRPGLRVEGLIPGEVITVIATQWHGTDALELTYKNTKGALGQQVVFRKDEGSLSIAQTGSRAFDAVASDFKLVAEAQRITLAGLFDPMLAVATSDVQPLPHQIRAVYGELLPRTPLRFLLADDPGAGKTIMAGLYIKELLLRDDVRQCLIVAPGGLVEQWQDELFFKFGLRFDLLTNQLIDANINLNVFETNPLLIARMDQLSRNEHLQAQLKETEWDLIIVDEAHRMGAHYFGGKLEKTKRFLLGELLGRITRHLLLMTATPHSGKEEDFQLFLTLLDRDRFEGKQKKSVDLSGIMRRMVKEDLLTFDGKRLFPERIAETVPYELTALEQDLYEEVTHYVREGMNRAEKLGGKRKNTVGFALTVLQRRLASSPEAIYRSLVRRSERLERKKVEILNGTYRQAEPSVDLSEFDEDEYNAEELEQLEEDVMDAATAAQTVEELNAELIELAALIETATKVRKAGTDRKWTELSTILQDNALTTDDDGWPRKFIIFTEHRDTLDYLQGKIGSLLGRPDGVRAIHGGVRRGERRVITEEFAKNRDVQILLATDAAGEGLNLQAAHLMVNYDLPWNPNRIEQRFGRIH
;
A
#
# COMPACT_ATOMS: atom_id res chain seq x y z
N MET A 1 -29.40 -48.31 35.71
CA MET A 1 -29.77 -48.32 34.25
C MET A 1 -29.65 -49.75 33.78
N GLN A 2 -30.67 -50.27 33.02
CA GLN A 2 -30.60 -51.62 32.45
C GLN A 2 -29.82 -51.64 31.15
N LEU A 3 -29.16 -52.76 30.80
CA LEU A 3 -28.36 -52.86 29.57
C LEU A 3 -29.18 -52.69 28.29
N GLU A 4 -30.49 -52.99 28.31
CA GLU A 4 -31.43 -52.81 27.24
C GLU A 4 -31.72 -51.35 26.89
N GLU A 5 -31.42 -50.42 27.79
CA GLU A 5 -31.65 -48.99 27.58
C GLU A 5 -30.57 -48.33 26.76
N PHE A 6 -29.42 -49.02 26.55
CA PHE A 6 -28.32 -48.47 25.75
C PHE A 6 -28.68 -48.39 24.27
N ARG A 7 -28.60 -47.21 23.73
CA ARG A 7 -28.81 -46.91 22.30
C ARG A 7 -27.84 -45.86 21.81
N PRO A 8 -27.50 -45.87 20.53
CA PRO A 8 -26.64 -44.82 19.95
C PRO A 8 -27.17 -43.41 20.25
N GLY A 9 -26.29 -42.52 20.65
CA GLY A 9 -26.59 -41.15 21.05
C GLY A 9 -26.88 -40.95 22.54
N LEU A 10 -27.07 -42.05 23.31
CA LEU A 10 -27.31 -41.96 24.75
C LEU A 10 -26.04 -41.48 25.48
N ARG A 11 -26.23 -40.58 26.42
CA ARG A 11 -25.15 -40.11 27.30
C ARG A 11 -25.26 -40.86 28.64
N VAL A 12 -24.17 -41.47 29.03
CA VAL A 12 -24.11 -42.34 30.22
C VAL A 12 -22.98 -41.91 31.14
N GLU A 13 -23.24 -41.92 32.45
CA GLU A 13 -22.26 -41.76 33.52
C GLU A 13 -22.04 -43.09 34.22
N GLY A 14 -20.83 -43.23 34.82
CA GLY A 14 -20.47 -44.40 35.60
C GLY A 14 -19.66 -45.44 34.83
N LEU A 15 -19.52 -45.33 33.51
CA LEU A 15 -18.67 -46.24 32.74
C LEU A 15 -17.19 -45.91 32.88
N ILE A 16 -16.87 -44.63 32.89
CA ILE A 16 -15.54 -44.10 33.20
C ILE A 16 -15.70 -43.20 34.42
N PRO A 17 -14.89 -43.41 35.48
CA PRO A 17 -14.98 -42.58 36.67
C PRO A 17 -14.83 -41.08 36.37
N GLY A 18 -15.86 -40.30 36.72
CA GLY A 18 -15.86 -38.87 36.54
C GLY A 18 -16.04 -38.34 35.10
N GLU A 19 -16.36 -39.19 34.12
CA GLU A 19 -16.60 -38.76 32.74
C GLU A 19 -17.99 -39.19 32.27
N VAL A 20 -18.64 -38.33 31.50
CA VAL A 20 -19.84 -38.66 30.72
C VAL A 20 -19.41 -39.15 29.33
N ILE A 21 -19.88 -40.32 28.96
CA ILE A 21 -19.64 -40.88 27.62
C ILE A 21 -20.89 -40.78 26.75
N THR A 22 -20.68 -40.71 25.41
CA THR A 22 -21.78 -40.81 24.44
C THR A 22 -21.66 -42.14 23.69
N VAL A 23 -22.70 -42.95 23.76
CA VAL A 23 -22.75 -44.24 23.08
C VAL A 23 -22.85 -44.04 21.57
N ILE A 24 -21.98 -44.71 20.81
CA ILE A 24 -21.95 -44.67 19.36
C ILE A 24 -22.60 -45.92 18.78
N ALA A 25 -22.23 -47.09 19.32
CA ALA A 25 -22.74 -48.36 18.88
C ALA A 25 -22.80 -49.33 20.03
N THR A 26 -23.71 -50.30 19.96
CA THR A 26 -23.89 -51.36 20.94
C THR A 26 -23.91 -52.71 20.23
N GLN A 27 -23.23 -53.71 20.82
CA GLN A 27 -23.23 -55.08 20.32
C GLN A 27 -23.44 -56.06 21.48
N TRP A 28 -24.49 -56.90 21.43
CA TRP A 28 -24.76 -57.90 22.45
C TRP A 28 -23.88 -59.16 22.31
N HIS A 29 -23.32 -59.59 23.39
CA HIS A 29 -22.63 -60.86 23.54
C HIS A 29 -23.42 -61.75 24.54
N GLY A 30 -24.36 -62.52 23.99
CA GLY A 30 -25.32 -63.27 24.80
C GLY A 30 -26.38 -62.37 25.45
N THR A 31 -26.90 -62.78 26.64
CA THR A 31 -27.94 -62.06 27.39
C THR A 31 -27.39 -61.20 28.52
N ASP A 32 -26.13 -61.36 28.87
CA ASP A 32 -25.54 -60.82 30.10
C ASP A 32 -24.38 -59.80 29.89
N ALA A 33 -23.96 -59.61 28.63
CA ALA A 33 -22.88 -58.71 28.30
C ALA A 33 -23.20 -57.85 27.05
N LEU A 34 -22.93 -56.55 27.14
CA LEU A 34 -23.12 -55.58 26.10
C LEU A 34 -21.80 -54.89 25.82
N GLU A 35 -21.29 -54.98 24.60
CA GLU A 35 -20.12 -54.22 24.17
C GLU A 35 -20.58 -52.84 23.67
N LEU A 36 -19.99 -51.83 24.27
CA LEU A 36 -20.24 -50.41 23.97
C LEU A 36 -19.09 -49.80 23.24
N THR A 37 -19.34 -49.26 22.06
CA THR A 37 -18.43 -48.27 21.43
C THR A 37 -18.93 -46.90 21.84
N TYR A 38 -18.06 -46.10 22.44
CA TYR A 38 -18.44 -44.79 22.96
C TYR A 38 -17.41 -43.71 22.59
N LYS A 39 -17.84 -42.47 22.72
CA LYS A 39 -17.00 -41.27 22.62
C LYS A 39 -16.99 -40.58 23.99
N ASN A 40 -15.77 -40.28 24.50
CA ASN A 40 -15.63 -39.55 25.74
C ASN A 40 -15.75 -38.01 25.54
N THR A 41 -15.72 -37.24 26.63
CA THR A 41 -15.81 -35.78 26.60
C THR A 41 -14.69 -35.08 25.83
N LYS A 42 -13.54 -35.75 25.66
CA LYS A 42 -12.39 -35.26 24.86
C LYS A 42 -12.45 -35.65 23.38
N GLY A 43 -13.51 -36.34 22.98
CA GLY A 43 -13.70 -36.76 21.60
C GLY A 43 -13.03 -38.09 21.23
N ALA A 44 -12.32 -38.74 22.13
CA ALA A 44 -11.68 -40.02 21.87
C ALA A 44 -12.70 -41.16 21.88
N LEU A 45 -12.51 -42.11 20.96
CA LEU A 45 -13.29 -43.31 20.85
C LEU A 45 -12.75 -44.39 21.80
N GLY A 46 -13.63 -45.09 22.49
CA GLY A 46 -13.32 -46.23 23.33
C GLY A 46 -14.30 -47.37 23.11
N GLN A 47 -13.88 -48.57 23.46
CA GLN A 47 -14.74 -49.77 23.50
C GLN A 47 -14.62 -50.42 24.88
N GLN A 48 -15.75 -50.86 25.43
CA GLN A 48 -15.80 -51.54 26.69
C GLN A 48 -16.99 -52.50 26.77
N VAL A 49 -16.78 -53.65 27.35
CA VAL A 49 -17.85 -54.63 27.63
C VAL A 49 -18.43 -54.36 29.02
N VAL A 50 -19.71 -54.22 29.09
CA VAL A 50 -20.48 -53.96 30.33
C VAL A 50 -21.34 -55.20 30.62
N PHE A 51 -21.33 -55.60 31.86
CA PHE A 51 -22.09 -56.76 32.31
C PHE A 51 -23.29 -56.35 33.14
N ARG A 52 -24.29 -57.24 33.30
CA ARG A 52 -25.47 -56.95 34.12
C ARG A 52 -25.15 -56.57 35.56
N LYS A 53 -24.05 -57.10 36.14
CA LYS A 53 -23.61 -56.73 37.47
C LYS A 53 -23.21 -55.24 37.60
N ASP A 54 -22.88 -54.62 36.48
CA ASP A 54 -22.41 -53.22 36.42
C ASP A 54 -23.58 -52.22 36.25
N GLU A 55 -24.81 -52.71 36.04
CA GLU A 55 -25.99 -51.87 35.83
C GLU A 55 -26.28 -50.91 36.96
N GLY A 56 -25.97 -51.28 38.18
CA GLY A 56 -26.16 -50.43 39.37
C GLY A 56 -25.25 -49.22 39.45
N SER A 57 -24.13 -49.27 38.75
CA SER A 57 -23.13 -48.16 38.72
C SER A 57 -23.37 -47.21 37.56
N LEU A 58 -24.28 -47.55 36.62
CA LEU A 58 -24.54 -46.79 35.40
C LEU A 58 -25.82 -45.99 35.53
N SER A 59 -25.75 -44.72 35.12
CA SER A 59 -26.91 -43.84 35.05
C SER A 59 -26.93 -43.06 33.72
N ILE A 60 -28.14 -42.77 33.26
CA ILE A 60 -28.29 -41.85 32.13
C ILE A 60 -27.85 -40.47 32.60
N ALA A 61 -26.83 -39.93 31.98
CA ALA A 61 -26.44 -38.55 32.21
C ALA A 61 -27.65 -37.68 31.88
N GLN A 62 -28.30 -37.15 32.89
CA GLN A 62 -29.33 -36.16 32.63
C GLN A 62 -28.69 -35.04 31.86
N THR A 63 -29.25 -34.74 30.66
CA THR A 63 -29.11 -33.44 30.05
C THR A 63 -29.71 -32.45 31.06
N GLY A 64 -28.93 -32.10 32.06
CA GLY A 64 -29.40 -31.20 33.08
C GLY A 64 -29.95 -29.96 32.39
N SER A 65 -31.16 -29.57 32.72
CA SER A 65 -31.46 -28.14 32.73
C SER A 65 -30.22 -27.47 33.33
N ARG A 66 -29.57 -26.60 32.59
CA ARG A 66 -28.42 -25.85 33.05
C ARG A 66 -28.79 -25.33 34.45
N ALA A 67 -28.27 -25.93 35.49
CA ALA A 67 -28.52 -25.47 36.84
C ALA A 67 -28.05 -24.03 36.89
N PHE A 68 -28.81 -23.15 37.53
CA PHE A 68 -28.41 -21.78 37.85
C PHE A 68 -27.44 -21.83 39.02
N ASP A 69 -26.28 -22.47 38.82
CA ASP A 69 -25.23 -22.71 39.83
C ASP A 69 -23.95 -21.96 39.52
N ALA A 70 -23.92 -21.17 38.44
CA ALA A 70 -22.79 -20.30 38.13
C ALA A 70 -22.59 -19.22 39.19
N VAL A 71 -21.33 -18.91 39.49
CA VAL A 71 -20.98 -17.82 40.39
C VAL A 71 -21.62 -16.52 39.91
N ALA A 72 -22.29 -15.80 40.82
CA ALA A 72 -23.06 -14.60 40.45
C ALA A 72 -22.22 -13.52 39.76
N SER A 73 -20.92 -13.42 40.08
CA SER A 73 -19.96 -12.54 39.41
C SER A 73 -19.76 -12.90 37.94
N ASP A 74 -19.67 -14.19 37.62
CA ASP A 74 -19.46 -14.67 36.23
C ASP A 74 -20.72 -14.46 35.40
N PHE A 75 -21.90 -14.71 35.97
CA PHE A 75 -23.16 -14.38 35.31
C PHE A 75 -23.28 -12.88 35.00
N LYS A 76 -22.91 -12.02 35.97
CA LYS A 76 -22.92 -10.56 35.75
C LYS A 76 -21.94 -10.15 34.66
N LEU A 77 -20.76 -10.77 34.59
CA LEU A 77 -19.75 -10.49 33.59
C LEU A 77 -20.22 -10.91 32.19
N VAL A 78 -20.83 -12.10 32.07
CA VAL A 78 -21.39 -12.60 30.82
C VAL A 78 -22.59 -11.76 30.38
N ALA A 79 -23.48 -11.39 31.31
CA ALA A 79 -24.63 -10.54 31.00
C ALA A 79 -24.17 -9.15 30.51
N GLU A 80 -23.12 -8.58 31.11
CA GLU A 80 -22.56 -7.30 30.71
C GLU A 80 -21.84 -7.39 29.35
N ALA A 81 -21.10 -8.47 29.10
CA ALA A 81 -20.47 -8.74 27.80
C ALA A 81 -21.54 -8.88 26.68
N GLN A 82 -22.64 -9.60 26.97
CA GLN A 82 -23.78 -9.69 26.04
C GLN A 82 -24.46 -8.34 25.83
N ARG A 83 -24.63 -7.54 26.89
CA ARG A 83 -25.19 -6.20 26.75
C ARG A 83 -24.34 -5.29 25.88
N ILE A 84 -23.00 -5.34 26.01
CA ILE A 84 -22.06 -4.61 25.19
C ILE A 84 -22.14 -5.09 23.74
N THR A 85 -22.17 -6.39 23.50
CA THR A 85 -22.29 -6.98 22.16
C THR A 85 -23.62 -6.59 21.50
N LEU A 86 -24.73 -6.62 22.26
CA LEU A 86 -26.07 -6.28 21.75
C LEU A 86 -26.27 -4.76 21.60
N ALA A 87 -25.56 -3.93 22.38
CA ALA A 87 -25.61 -2.47 22.23
C ALA A 87 -25.19 -2.04 20.81
N GLY A 88 -24.26 -2.76 20.19
CA GLY A 88 -23.84 -2.54 18.82
C GLY A 88 -24.93 -2.74 17.77
N LEU A 89 -25.92 -3.56 18.05
CA LEU A 89 -27.07 -3.75 17.15
C LEU A 89 -28.01 -2.52 17.11
N PHE A 90 -27.93 -1.68 18.13
CA PHE A 90 -28.76 -0.46 18.26
C PHE A 90 -28.00 0.83 18.00
N ASP A 91 -26.66 0.79 17.96
CA ASP A 91 -25.83 1.94 17.57
C ASP A 91 -25.61 1.91 16.05
N PRO A 92 -26.19 2.86 15.30
CA PRO A 92 -26.02 2.90 13.85
C PRO A 92 -24.58 3.21 13.43
N MET A 93 -23.71 3.67 14.35
CA MET A 93 -22.33 4.11 14.10
C MET A 93 -21.31 3.44 15.04
N LEU A 94 -21.44 2.14 15.29
CA LEU A 94 -20.61 1.42 16.24
C LEU A 94 -19.12 1.48 15.91
N ALA A 95 -18.76 1.45 14.62
CA ALA A 95 -17.38 1.57 14.19
C ALA A 95 -16.77 2.92 14.58
N VAL A 96 -17.53 4.01 14.54
CA VAL A 96 -17.09 5.33 15.00
C VAL A 96 -16.82 5.33 16.51
N ALA A 97 -17.77 4.82 17.29
CA ALA A 97 -17.66 4.78 18.75
C ALA A 97 -16.49 3.91 19.28
N THR A 98 -16.06 2.92 18.50
CA THR A 98 -15.04 1.94 18.89
C THR A 98 -13.69 2.11 18.18
N SER A 99 -13.51 3.19 17.41
CA SER A 99 -12.27 3.48 16.68
C SER A 99 -11.55 4.70 17.27
N ASP A 100 -10.23 4.72 17.12
CA ASP A 100 -9.40 5.86 17.50
C ASP A 100 -9.30 6.87 16.33
N VAL A 101 -10.47 7.37 15.92
CA VAL A 101 -10.61 8.35 14.84
C VAL A 101 -11.68 9.38 15.20
N GLN A 102 -11.49 10.61 14.75
CA GLN A 102 -12.52 11.64 14.76
C GLN A 102 -13.00 11.84 13.32
N PRO A 103 -14.00 11.09 12.87
CA PRO A 103 -14.42 11.15 11.49
C PRO A 103 -15.11 12.49 11.19
N LEU A 104 -14.86 12.99 9.99
CA LEU A 104 -15.41 14.24 9.49
C LEU A 104 -16.82 14.02 8.90
N PRO A 105 -17.65 15.07 8.78
CA PRO A 105 -19.04 14.96 8.29
C PRO A 105 -19.16 14.23 6.95
N HIS A 106 -18.27 14.54 6.00
CA HIS A 106 -18.26 13.90 4.68
C HIS A 106 -17.88 12.42 4.74
N GLN A 107 -17.04 12.01 5.70
CA GLN A 107 -16.65 10.60 5.91
C GLN A 107 -17.80 9.80 6.49
N ILE A 108 -18.49 10.35 7.50
CA ILE A 108 -19.70 9.74 8.06
C ILE A 108 -20.77 9.58 6.99
N ARG A 109 -21.02 10.64 6.20
CA ARG A 109 -22.00 10.58 5.11
C ARG A 109 -21.62 9.55 4.05
N ALA A 110 -20.33 9.43 3.71
CA ALA A 110 -19.86 8.42 2.78
C ALA A 110 -20.20 7.01 3.26
N VAL A 111 -19.82 6.68 4.50
CA VAL A 111 -19.97 5.32 5.03
C VAL A 111 -21.44 5.00 5.30
N TYR A 112 -22.11 5.82 6.11
CA TYR A 112 -23.44 5.50 6.61
C TYR A 112 -24.58 5.93 5.68
N GLY A 113 -24.34 6.94 4.85
CA GLY A 113 -25.33 7.41 3.87
C GLY A 113 -25.22 6.77 2.49
N GLU A 114 -24.02 6.33 2.11
CA GLU A 114 -23.80 5.84 0.74
C GLU A 114 -23.28 4.41 0.65
N LEU A 115 -22.28 3.99 1.44
CA LEU A 115 -21.72 2.64 1.32
C LEU A 115 -22.58 1.59 2.00
N LEU A 116 -22.90 1.74 3.29
CA LEU A 116 -23.65 0.76 4.08
C LEU A 116 -25.08 0.46 3.57
N PRO A 117 -25.84 1.43 3.03
CA PRO A 117 -27.19 1.14 2.53
C PRO A 117 -27.20 0.29 1.26
N ARG A 118 -26.06 0.08 0.61
CA ARG A 118 -25.96 -0.67 -0.64
C ARG A 118 -25.52 -2.11 -0.41
N THR A 119 -26.40 -3.05 -0.69
CA THR A 119 -26.11 -4.48 -0.57
C THR A 119 -26.63 -5.22 -1.79
N PRO A 120 -25.77 -5.86 -2.61
CA PRO A 120 -24.31 -5.83 -2.55
C PRO A 120 -23.73 -4.48 -2.93
N LEU A 121 -22.57 -4.11 -2.34
CA LEU A 121 -21.86 -2.91 -2.71
C LEU A 121 -21.08 -3.14 -4.01
N ARG A 122 -21.28 -2.28 -5.00
CA ARG A 122 -20.48 -2.14 -6.21
C ARG A 122 -20.28 -0.64 -6.41
N PHE A 123 -19.14 -0.11 -5.91
CA PHE A 123 -19.03 1.34 -5.75
C PHE A 123 -17.62 1.86 -6.01
N LEU A 124 -17.54 3.07 -6.59
CA LEU A 124 -16.32 3.84 -6.81
C LEU A 124 -16.30 5.05 -5.86
N LEU A 125 -15.37 5.03 -4.92
CA LEU A 125 -15.09 6.16 -4.04
C LEU A 125 -13.96 7.00 -4.65
N ALA A 126 -14.31 8.11 -5.27
CA ALA A 126 -13.41 8.95 -6.06
C ALA A 126 -13.17 10.34 -5.44
N ASP A 127 -13.19 10.43 -4.13
CA ASP A 127 -12.89 11.65 -3.39
C ASP A 127 -11.41 12.04 -3.55
N ASP A 128 -11.10 13.32 -3.51
CA ASP A 128 -9.76 13.87 -3.69
C ASP A 128 -8.71 13.28 -2.73
N PRO A 129 -7.41 13.37 -3.06
CA PRO A 129 -6.34 12.95 -2.17
C PRO A 129 -6.41 13.72 -0.84
N GLY A 130 -6.29 13.01 0.30
CA GLY A 130 -6.39 13.60 1.63
C GLY A 130 -7.82 13.79 2.17
N ALA A 131 -8.88 13.50 1.41
CA ALA A 131 -10.25 13.46 1.94
C ALA A 131 -10.49 12.33 2.97
N GLY A 132 -9.50 11.45 3.16
CA GLY A 132 -9.58 10.36 4.12
C GLY A 132 -10.30 9.12 3.61
N LYS A 133 -10.10 8.75 2.33
CA LYS A 133 -10.67 7.52 1.75
C LYS A 133 -10.34 6.27 2.57
N THR A 134 -9.10 6.15 3.07
CA THR A 134 -8.68 5.04 3.96
C THR A 134 -9.49 5.02 5.27
N ILE A 135 -9.82 6.19 5.82
CA ILE A 135 -10.67 6.30 7.02
C ILE A 135 -12.09 5.82 6.71
N MET A 136 -12.65 6.25 5.58
CA MET A 136 -13.99 5.80 5.16
C MET A 136 -14.02 4.28 4.96
N ALA A 137 -13.02 3.72 4.28
CA ALA A 137 -12.90 2.28 4.08
C ALA A 137 -12.71 1.53 5.40
N GLY A 138 -11.85 2.02 6.30
CA GLY A 138 -11.62 1.42 7.62
C GLY A 138 -12.89 1.42 8.50
N LEU A 139 -13.65 2.51 8.50
CA LEU A 139 -14.96 2.58 9.17
C LEU A 139 -15.94 1.57 8.54
N TYR A 140 -15.99 1.48 7.21
CA TYR A 140 -16.86 0.57 6.49
C TYR A 140 -16.53 -0.89 6.79
N ILE A 141 -15.23 -1.28 6.72
CA ILE A 141 -14.76 -2.63 7.08
C ILE A 141 -15.16 -2.95 8.52
N LYS A 142 -14.84 -2.06 9.46
CA LYS A 142 -15.08 -2.29 10.89
C LYS A 142 -16.56 -2.41 11.18
N GLU A 143 -17.40 -1.59 10.58
CA GLU A 143 -18.85 -1.66 10.74
C GLU A 143 -19.40 -3.00 10.27
N LEU A 144 -18.98 -3.49 9.10
CA LEU A 144 -19.43 -4.76 8.55
C LEU A 144 -18.93 -5.97 9.37
N LEU A 145 -17.68 -5.92 9.88
CA LEU A 145 -17.14 -6.95 10.77
C LEU A 145 -17.90 -7.00 12.10
N LEU A 146 -18.23 -5.84 12.68
CA LEU A 146 -18.98 -5.76 13.95
C LEU A 146 -20.42 -6.24 13.79
N ARG A 147 -21.00 -6.10 12.61
CA ARG A 147 -22.34 -6.60 12.26
C ARG A 147 -22.36 -8.07 11.82
N ASP A 148 -21.19 -8.71 11.77
CA ASP A 148 -21.02 -10.08 11.24
C ASP A 148 -21.52 -10.26 9.78
N ASP A 149 -21.56 -9.16 9.02
CA ASP A 149 -21.92 -9.16 7.58
C ASP A 149 -20.71 -9.49 6.70
N VAL A 150 -19.50 -9.26 7.19
CA VAL A 150 -18.22 -9.58 6.54
C VAL A 150 -17.33 -10.35 7.51
N ARG A 151 -16.77 -11.45 7.04
CA ARG A 151 -15.77 -12.27 7.75
C ARG A 151 -14.46 -12.33 6.99
N GLN A 152 -14.53 -12.22 5.66
CA GLN A 152 -13.36 -12.26 4.77
C GLN A 152 -13.26 -10.96 4.01
N CYS A 153 -12.13 -10.25 4.21
CA CYS A 153 -11.85 -8.98 3.55
C CYS A 153 -10.45 -8.98 2.93
N LEU A 154 -10.38 -8.74 1.62
CA LEU A 154 -9.13 -8.57 0.88
C LEU A 154 -8.97 -7.11 0.47
N ILE A 155 -7.82 -6.52 0.82
CA ILE A 155 -7.43 -5.19 0.35
C ILE A 155 -6.32 -5.35 -0.68
N VAL A 156 -6.53 -4.79 -1.86
CA VAL A 156 -5.56 -4.78 -2.96
C VAL A 156 -5.09 -3.36 -3.17
N ALA A 157 -3.80 -3.11 -2.93
CA ALA A 157 -3.21 -1.78 -2.98
C ALA A 157 -1.87 -1.78 -3.73
N PRO A 158 -1.39 -0.62 -4.20
CA PRO A 158 -0.02 -0.46 -4.68
C PRO A 158 1.01 -0.86 -3.62
N GLY A 159 2.18 -1.35 -4.07
CA GLY A 159 3.22 -1.86 -3.18
C GLY A 159 3.64 -0.89 -2.09
N GLY A 160 3.76 0.40 -2.40
CA GLY A 160 4.12 1.45 -1.44
C GLY A 160 3.08 1.71 -0.35
N LEU A 161 1.81 1.31 -0.56
CA LEU A 161 0.70 1.61 0.36
C LEU A 161 0.29 0.46 1.27
N VAL A 162 0.74 -0.78 1.01
CA VAL A 162 0.26 -1.96 1.77
C VAL A 162 0.61 -1.89 3.26
N GLU A 163 1.80 -1.40 3.61
CA GLU A 163 2.21 -1.24 4.99
C GLU A 163 1.43 -0.12 5.70
N GLN A 164 1.17 0.98 4.98
CA GLN A 164 0.33 2.07 5.50
C GLN A 164 -1.08 1.57 5.81
N TRP A 165 -1.68 0.80 4.89
CA TRP A 165 -2.99 0.18 5.12
C TRP A 165 -3.01 -0.65 6.39
N GLN A 166 -2.00 -1.51 6.58
CA GLN A 166 -1.89 -2.33 7.77
C GLN A 166 -1.79 -1.49 9.04
N ASP A 167 -0.94 -0.45 9.03
CA ASP A 167 -0.77 0.45 10.18
C ASP A 167 -2.04 1.23 10.51
N GLU A 168 -2.69 1.82 9.51
CA GLU A 168 -3.91 2.59 9.72
C GLU A 168 -5.05 1.73 10.25
N LEU A 169 -5.23 0.52 9.71
CA LEU A 169 -6.24 -0.41 10.19
C LEU A 169 -5.97 -0.84 11.62
N PHE A 170 -4.72 -1.10 11.96
CA PHE A 170 -4.36 -1.51 13.31
C PHE A 170 -4.48 -0.38 14.32
N PHE A 171 -3.84 0.77 14.07
CA PHE A 171 -3.78 1.84 15.07
C PHE A 171 -5.08 2.62 15.19
N LYS A 172 -5.78 2.87 14.09
CA LYS A 172 -7.01 3.67 14.08
C LYS A 172 -8.26 2.85 14.35
N PHE A 173 -8.29 1.60 13.89
CA PHE A 173 -9.49 0.77 13.95
C PHE A 173 -9.35 -0.47 14.82
N GLY A 174 -8.15 -0.82 15.28
CA GLY A 174 -7.89 -2.04 16.04
C GLY A 174 -8.04 -3.32 15.21
N LEU A 175 -7.99 -3.22 13.88
CA LEU A 175 -8.14 -4.34 12.97
C LEU A 175 -6.76 -4.90 12.58
N ARG A 176 -6.62 -6.22 12.68
CA ARG A 176 -5.37 -6.91 12.33
C ARG A 176 -5.52 -7.58 10.97
N PHE A 177 -4.78 -7.10 10.01
CA PHE A 177 -4.67 -7.65 8.68
C PHE A 177 -3.27 -8.21 8.45
N ASP A 178 -3.17 -9.35 7.79
CA ASP A 178 -1.90 -9.92 7.36
C ASP A 178 -1.48 -9.33 6.01
N LEU A 179 -0.16 -9.21 5.79
CA LEU A 179 0.38 -8.82 4.48
C LEU A 179 0.71 -10.08 3.68
N LEU A 180 0.29 -10.12 2.42
CA LEU A 180 0.67 -11.19 1.49
C LEU A 180 2.14 -11.04 1.11
N THR A 181 3.03 -11.55 1.95
CA THR A 181 4.48 -11.58 1.73
C THR A 181 4.91 -12.93 1.15
N ASN A 182 6.11 -12.98 0.55
CA ASN A 182 6.68 -14.25 0.09
C ASN A 182 6.82 -15.24 1.25
N GLN A 183 7.17 -14.78 2.45
CA GLN A 183 7.25 -15.62 3.65
C GLN A 183 5.90 -16.25 4.01
N LEU A 184 4.80 -15.49 3.91
CA LEU A 184 3.46 -16.01 4.16
C LEU A 184 3.04 -17.03 3.10
N ILE A 185 3.39 -16.79 1.83
CA ILE A 185 3.14 -17.71 0.71
C ILE A 185 3.92 -19.01 0.93
N ASP A 186 5.20 -18.93 1.25
CA ASP A 186 6.07 -20.07 1.49
C ASP A 186 5.63 -20.90 2.71
N ALA A 187 5.12 -20.23 3.76
CA ALA A 187 4.56 -20.90 4.93
C ALA A 187 3.28 -21.71 4.63
N ASN A 188 2.55 -21.34 3.57
CA ASN A 188 1.31 -21.97 3.13
C ASN A 188 1.47 -22.77 1.82
N ILE A 189 2.66 -23.31 1.52
CA ILE A 189 2.97 -23.95 0.23
C ILE A 189 2.03 -25.12 -0.15
N ASN A 190 1.41 -25.76 0.83
CA ASN A 190 0.46 -26.88 0.65
C ASN A 190 -1.01 -26.49 0.89
N LEU A 191 -1.28 -25.20 1.17
CA LEU A 191 -2.60 -24.68 1.47
C LEU A 191 -2.89 -23.46 0.60
N ASN A 192 -4.16 -23.15 0.40
CA ASN A 192 -4.53 -21.90 -0.23
C ASN A 192 -4.34 -20.74 0.77
N VAL A 193 -3.36 -19.86 0.51
CA VAL A 193 -3.04 -18.73 1.39
C VAL A 193 -4.24 -17.80 1.61
N PHE A 194 -5.16 -17.73 0.65
CA PHE A 194 -6.34 -16.88 0.73
C PHE A 194 -7.46 -17.48 1.58
N GLU A 195 -7.51 -18.80 1.74
CA GLU A 195 -8.48 -19.47 2.64
C GLU A 195 -8.03 -19.38 4.10
N THR A 196 -6.72 -19.42 4.34
CA THR A 196 -6.15 -19.43 5.69
C THR A 196 -6.06 -18.06 6.34
N ASN A 197 -6.11 -16.97 5.52
CA ASN A 197 -5.97 -15.60 6.00
C ASN A 197 -7.20 -14.75 5.61
N PRO A 198 -8.24 -14.70 6.44
CA PRO A 198 -9.50 -14.05 6.11
C PRO A 198 -9.42 -12.53 6.03
N LEU A 199 -8.45 -11.89 6.68
CA LEU A 199 -8.20 -10.46 6.64
C LEU A 199 -6.81 -10.22 6.06
N LEU A 200 -6.73 -9.92 4.76
CA LEU A 200 -5.49 -9.92 4.00
C LEU A 200 -5.31 -8.62 3.20
N ILE A 201 -4.07 -8.14 3.15
CA ILE A 201 -3.65 -7.05 2.27
C ILE A 201 -2.64 -7.60 1.26
N ALA A 202 -2.88 -7.36 -0.02
CA ALA A 202 -2.04 -7.85 -1.10
C ALA A 202 -1.60 -6.72 -2.05
N ARG A 203 -0.43 -6.88 -2.67
CA ARG A 203 0.05 -5.95 -3.70
C ARG A 203 -0.66 -6.21 -5.02
N MET A 204 -1.13 -5.15 -5.66
CA MET A 204 -1.83 -5.22 -6.95
C MET A 204 -0.96 -5.84 -8.05
N ASP A 205 0.30 -5.44 -8.14
CA ASP A 205 1.26 -5.95 -9.12
C ASP A 205 1.59 -7.42 -8.88
N GLN A 206 1.79 -7.84 -7.62
CA GLN A 206 2.02 -9.24 -7.26
C GLN A 206 0.87 -10.13 -7.72
N LEU A 207 -0.37 -9.74 -7.44
CA LEU A 207 -1.55 -10.50 -7.87
C LEU A 207 -1.74 -10.47 -9.39
N SER A 208 -1.48 -9.33 -10.05
CA SER A 208 -1.71 -9.20 -11.50
C SER A 208 -0.71 -9.98 -12.35
N ARG A 209 0.51 -10.26 -11.83
CA ARG A 209 1.59 -10.93 -12.56
C ARG A 209 1.76 -12.40 -12.19
N ASN A 210 1.28 -12.83 -11.03
CA ASN A 210 1.48 -14.20 -10.53
C ASN A 210 0.27 -15.08 -10.83
N GLU A 211 0.37 -15.90 -11.88
CA GLU A 211 -0.69 -16.82 -12.31
C GLU A 211 -1.05 -17.87 -11.26
N HIS A 212 -0.08 -18.32 -10.46
CA HIS A 212 -0.32 -19.28 -9.39
C HIS A 212 -1.19 -18.67 -8.28
N LEU A 213 -0.88 -17.45 -7.84
CA LEU A 213 -1.72 -16.74 -6.88
C LEU A 213 -3.12 -16.45 -7.43
N GLN A 214 -3.24 -16.10 -8.72
CA GLN A 214 -4.54 -15.91 -9.36
C GLN A 214 -5.35 -17.21 -9.42
N ALA A 215 -4.69 -18.36 -9.63
CA ALA A 215 -5.36 -19.65 -9.62
C ALA A 215 -5.93 -19.97 -8.22
N GLN A 216 -5.12 -19.78 -7.17
CA GLN A 216 -5.58 -19.94 -5.78
C GLN A 216 -6.71 -18.97 -5.43
N LEU A 217 -6.60 -17.71 -5.86
CA LEU A 217 -7.61 -16.67 -5.60
C LEU A 217 -8.95 -16.99 -6.28
N LYS A 218 -8.94 -17.61 -7.45
CA LYS A 218 -10.17 -18.05 -8.15
C LYS A 218 -10.98 -19.10 -7.41
N GLU A 219 -10.34 -19.86 -6.54
CA GLU A 219 -10.97 -20.93 -5.75
C GLU A 219 -11.59 -20.40 -4.45
N THR A 220 -11.45 -19.10 -4.17
CA THR A 220 -11.95 -18.46 -2.94
C THR A 220 -13.11 -17.53 -3.22
N GLU A 221 -13.97 -17.35 -2.23
CA GLU A 221 -15.04 -16.35 -2.23
C GLU A 221 -14.77 -15.32 -1.12
N TRP A 222 -14.97 -14.05 -1.42
CA TRP A 222 -14.72 -12.95 -0.50
C TRP A 222 -16.01 -12.18 -0.21
N ASP A 223 -16.22 -11.84 1.07
CA ASP A 223 -17.34 -10.98 1.42
C ASP A 223 -17.11 -9.55 0.94
N LEU A 224 -15.89 -9.04 1.11
CA LEU A 224 -15.51 -7.69 0.73
C LEU A 224 -14.12 -7.67 0.07
N ILE A 225 -14.03 -7.04 -1.09
CA ILE A 225 -12.75 -6.66 -1.70
C ILE A 225 -12.70 -5.14 -1.85
N ILE A 226 -11.59 -4.55 -1.39
CA ILE A 226 -11.29 -3.13 -1.57
C ILE A 226 -10.06 -3.01 -2.45
N VAL A 227 -10.15 -2.16 -3.48
CA VAL A 227 -9.01 -1.88 -4.37
C VAL A 227 -8.67 -0.41 -4.23
N ASP A 228 -7.45 -0.14 -3.76
CA ASP A 228 -6.92 1.22 -3.69
C ASP A 228 -6.16 1.56 -4.97
N GLU A 229 -6.14 2.86 -5.32
CA GLU A 229 -5.62 3.39 -6.59
C GLU A 229 -6.15 2.59 -7.81
N ALA A 230 -7.44 2.27 -7.77
CA ALA A 230 -8.12 1.40 -8.72
C ALA A 230 -8.07 1.90 -10.17
N HIS A 231 -7.78 3.19 -10.42
CA HIS A 231 -7.59 3.74 -11.77
C HIS A 231 -6.50 2.99 -12.56
N ARG A 232 -5.59 2.30 -11.88
CA ARG A 232 -4.54 1.46 -12.50
C ARG A 232 -5.09 0.20 -13.16
N MET A 233 -6.31 -0.21 -12.81
CA MET A 233 -7.01 -1.33 -13.46
C MET A 233 -7.69 -0.87 -14.75
N GLY A 234 -6.97 -0.14 -15.60
CA GLY A 234 -7.47 0.40 -16.85
C GLY A 234 -7.41 -0.59 -18.01
N ALA A 235 -8.29 -0.40 -18.98
CA ALA A 235 -8.23 -0.97 -20.32
C ALA A 235 -8.42 0.16 -21.36
N HIS A 236 -7.96 -0.02 -22.56
CA HIS A 236 -8.05 0.99 -23.59
C HIS A 236 -8.33 0.39 -24.97
N TYR A 237 -8.81 1.22 -25.89
CA TYR A 237 -8.96 0.83 -27.28
C TYR A 237 -7.74 1.28 -28.08
N PHE A 238 -7.07 0.33 -28.73
CA PHE A 238 -5.99 0.60 -29.68
C PHE A 238 -6.35 0.04 -31.06
N GLY A 239 -6.32 0.90 -32.08
CA GLY A 239 -6.68 0.49 -33.45
C GLY A 239 -8.08 -0.14 -33.56
N GLY A 240 -9.02 0.22 -32.70
CA GLY A 240 -10.39 -0.32 -32.67
C GLY A 240 -10.54 -1.67 -31.95
N LYS A 241 -9.44 -2.24 -31.43
CA LYS A 241 -9.45 -3.46 -30.60
C LYS A 241 -9.35 -3.07 -29.12
N LEU A 242 -10.05 -3.82 -28.28
CA LEU A 242 -9.96 -3.68 -26.83
C LEU A 242 -8.68 -4.36 -26.33
N GLU A 243 -7.79 -3.59 -25.71
CA GLU A 243 -6.61 -4.09 -25.03
C GLU A 243 -6.84 -4.01 -23.51
N LYS A 244 -6.84 -5.18 -22.87
CA LYS A 244 -6.99 -5.32 -21.42
C LYS A 244 -5.62 -5.48 -20.80
N THR A 245 -5.29 -4.63 -19.83
CA THR A 245 -4.08 -4.80 -19.04
C THR A 245 -4.20 -6.00 -18.10
N LYS A 246 -3.09 -6.53 -17.61
CA LYS A 246 -3.10 -7.61 -16.59
C LYS A 246 -3.86 -7.20 -15.33
N ARG A 247 -3.75 -5.92 -14.94
CA ARG A 247 -4.46 -5.35 -13.79
C ARG A 247 -5.96 -5.26 -14.03
N PHE A 248 -6.40 -4.93 -15.25
CA PHE A 248 -7.83 -4.96 -15.60
C PHE A 248 -8.39 -6.38 -15.51
N LEU A 249 -7.66 -7.39 -16.00
CA LEU A 249 -8.04 -8.80 -15.88
C LEU A 249 -8.12 -9.25 -14.42
N LEU A 250 -7.19 -8.78 -13.57
CA LEU A 250 -7.28 -8.96 -12.12
C LEU A 250 -8.56 -8.32 -11.56
N GLY A 251 -8.89 -7.09 -11.95
CA GLY A 251 -10.12 -6.42 -11.53
C GLY A 251 -11.39 -7.19 -11.90
N GLU A 252 -11.45 -7.76 -13.11
CA GLU A 252 -12.55 -8.65 -13.52
C GLU A 252 -12.61 -9.91 -12.65
N LEU A 253 -11.47 -10.49 -12.28
CA LEU A 253 -11.42 -11.64 -11.38
C LEU A 253 -11.95 -11.26 -10.00
N LEU A 254 -11.41 -10.20 -9.39
CA LEU A 254 -11.82 -9.72 -8.06
C LEU A 254 -13.33 -9.43 -8.00
N GLY A 255 -13.87 -8.81 -9.06
CA GLY A 255 -15.30 -8.55 -9.17
C GLY A 255 -16.17 -9.79 -9.19
N ARG A 256 -15.67 -10.93 -9.70
CA ARG A 256 -16.42 -12.20 -9.76
C ARG A 256 -16.43 -12.98 -8.45
N ILE A 257 -15.36 -12.89 -7.67
CA ILE A 257 -15.15 -13.68 -6.46
C ILE A 257 -15.58 -12.96 -5.18
N THR A 258 -16.12 -11.74 -5.30
CA THR A 258 -16.55 -10.98 -4.12
C THR A 258 -18.01 -10.57 -4.17
N ARG A 259 -18.63 -10.56 -2.99
CA ARG A 259 -19.98 -10.02 -2.78
C ARG A 259 -19.96 -8.49 -2.83
N HIS A 260 -19.08 -7.84 -2.09
CA HIS A 260 -18.92 -6.39 -2.06
C HIS A 260 -17.61 -5.96 -2.72
N LEU A 261 -17.66 -5.04 -3.68
CA LEU A 261 -16.48 -4.46 -4.33
C LEU A 261 -16.47 -2.95 -4.15
N LEU A 262 -15.45 -2.45 -3.45
CA LEU A 262 -15.18 -1.04 -3.30
C LEU A 262 -13.91 -0.68 -4.07
N LEU A 263 -14.05 0.10 -5.12
CA LEU A 263 -12.92 0.69 -5.84
C LEU A 263 -12.66 2.09 -5.29
N MET A 264 -11.41 2.42 -5.04
CA MET A 264 -11.00 3.73 -4.52
C MET A 264 -9.94 4.34 -5.42
N THR A 265 -10.08 5.62 -5.73
CA THR A 265 -9.08 6.39 -6.45
C THR A 265 -9.28 7.88 -6.22
N ALA A 266 -8.22 8.66 -6.34
CA ALA A 266 -8.32 10.11 -6.38
C ALA A 266 -8.49 10.64 -7.82
N THR A 267 -8.09 9.85 -8.81
CA THR A 267 -8.07 10.22 -10.22
C THR A 267 -8.87 9.22 -11.06
N PRO A 268 -10.21 9.26 -11.02
CA PRO A 268 -11.04 8.27 -11.69
C PRO A 268 -10.94 8.31 -13.21
N HIS A 269 -10.40 9.38 -13.78
CA HIS A 269 -10.45 9.67 -15.22
C HIS A 269 -9.05 9.98 -15.78
N SER A 270 -8.60 9.19 -16.74
CA SER A 270 -7.30 9.35 -17.44
C SER A 270 -7.39 10.24 -18.69
N GLY A 271 -8.46 11.04 -18.86
CA GLY A 271 -8.65 11.96 -19.98
C GLY A 271 -9.54 11.44 -21.12
N LYS A 272 -9.69 10.11 -21.30
CA LYS A 272 -10.58 9.53 -22.31
C LYS A 272 -11.82 8.93 -21.66
N GLU A 273 -12.98 9.39 -22.08
CA GLU A 273 -14.26 8.93 -21.54
C GLU A 273 -14.51 7.43 -21.82
N GLU A 274 -14.01 6.93 -22.96
CA GLU A 274 -14.10 5.51 -23.32
C GLU A 274 -13.32 4.61 -22.35
N ASP A 275 -12.12 5.02 -21.93
CA ASP A 275 -11.29 4.25 -21.00
C ASP A 275 -11.92 4.25 -19.59
N PHE A 276 -12.56 5.37 -19.20
CA PHE A 276 -13.30 5.45 -17.96
C PHE A 276 -14.55 4.55 -17.96
N GLN A 277 -15.29 4.50 -19.06
CA GLN A 277 -16.43 3.58 -19.21
C GLN A 277 -15.98 2.11 -19.10
N LEU A 278 -14.85 1.76 -19.73
CA LEU A 278 -14.27 0.43 -19.60
C LEU A 278 -13.92 0.11 -18.14
N PHE A 279 -13.31 1.06 -17.43
CA PHE A 279 -13.00 0.88 -16.02
C PHE A 279 -14.27 0.64 -15.18
N LEU A 280 -15.37 1.35 -15.44
CA LEU A 280 -16.64 1.16 -14.75
C LEU A 280 -17.29 -0.21 -15.01
N THR A 281 -16.93 -0.92 -16.09
CA THR A 281 -17.38 -2.30 -16.32
C THR A 281 -16.92 -3.28 -15.24
N LEU A 282 -15.89 -2.92 -14.46
CA LEU A 282 -15.46 -3.71 -13.29
C LEU A 282 -16.51 -3.71 -12.17
N LEU A 283 -17.32 -2.64 -12.08
CA LEU A 283 -18.40 -2.52 -11.11
C LEU A 283 -19.72 -3.09 -11.63
N ASP A 284 -20.09 -2.69 -12.86
CA ASP A 284 -21.33 -3.12 -13.50
C ASP A 284 -21.11 -3.24 -15.03
N ARG A 285 -20.92 -4.49 -15.44
CA ARG A 285 -20.64 -4.79 -16.85
C ARG A 285 -21.84 -4.48 -17.73
N ASP A 286 -23.04 -4.84 -17.30
CA ASP A 286 -24.25 -4.71 -18.13
C ASP A 286 -24.60 -3.24 -18.37
N ARG A 287 -24.30 -2.38 -17.40
CA ARG A 287 -24.59 -0.94 -17.48
C ARG A 287 -23.59 -0.19 -18.36
N PHE A 288 -22.32 -0.61 -18.39
CA PHE A 288 -21.22 0.12 -19.02
C PHE A 288 -20.60 -0.57 -20.24
N GLU A 289 -21.00 -1.80 -20.58
CA GLU A 289 -20.50 -2.48 -21.79
C GLU A 289 -21.10 -1.84 -23.06
N GLY A 290 -20.22 -1.52 -24.04
CA GLY A 290 -20.59 -1.02 -25.35
C GLY A 290 -20.06 0.38 -25.67
N LYS A 291 -19.70 0.59 -26.97
CA LYS A 291 -19.32 1.91 -27.49
C LYS A 291 -20.55 2.80 -27.54
N GLN A 292 -20.48 3.97 -26.94
CA GLN A 292 -21.40 5.11 -27.07
C GLN A 292 -22.58 5.17 -26.09
N LYS A 293 -22.34 5.77 -24.94
CA LYS A 293 -23.39 6.60 -24.31
C LYS A 293 -22.82 8.01 -24.16
N LYS A 294 -23.46 9.00 -24.75
CA LYS A 294 -23.06 10.42 -24.70
C LYS A 294 -23.10 11.04 -23.29
N SER A 295 -23.64 10.34 -22.30
CA SER A 295 -23.56 10.67 -20.88
C SER A 295 -23.65 9.37 -20.07
N VAL A 296 -22.64 9.12 -19.26
CA VAL A 296 -22.62 7.99 -18.33
C VAL A 296 -23.40 8.40 -17.09
N ASP A 297 -24.51 7.71 -16.80
CA ASP A 297 -25.20 7.90 -15.54
C ASP A 297 -24.39 7.21 -14.43
N LEU A 298 -23.78 7.99 -13.53
CA LEU A 298 -22.95 7.55 -12.40
C LEU A 298 -23.73 7.46 -11.09
N SER A 299 -25.04 7.74 -11.11
CA SER A 299 -25.85 7.75 -9.91
C SER A 299 -25.85 6.37 -9.23
N GLY A 300 -25.59 6.37 -7.94
CA GLY A 300 -25.58 5.16 -7.12
C GLY A 300 -24.35 4.25 -7.25
N ILE A 301 -23.40 4.56 -8.16
CA ILE A 301 -22.19 3.76 -8.38
C ILE A 301 -20.92 4.51 -7.99
N MET A 302 -20.95 5.83 -8.06
CA MET A 302 -19.77 6.65 -7.81
C MET A 302 -20.12 7.82 -6.88
N ARG A 303 -19.17 8.14 -6.02
CA ARG A 303 -19.10 9.39 -5.29
C ARG A 303 -17.79 10.10 -5.61
N ARG A 304 -17.89 11.41 -5.78
CA ARG A 304 -16.72 12.29 -5.91
C ARG A 304 -16.97 13.57 -5.12
N MET A 305 -16.04 13.88 -4.21
CA MET A 305 -15.99 15.17 -3.53
C MET A 305 -14.62 15.80 -3.71
N VAL A 306 -14.62 17.10 -3.98
CA VAL A 306 -13.40 17.89 -4.07
C VAL A 306 -13.10 18.51 -2.70
N LYS A 307 -11.83 18.74 -2.40
CA LYS A 307 -11.38 19.24 -1.09
C LYS A 307 -12.00 20.58 -0.72
N GLU A 308 -12.19 21.44 -1.69
CA GLU A 308 -12.75 22.79 -1.52
C GLU A 308 -14.18 22.78 -0.96
N ASP A 309 -14.92 21.68 -1.18
CA ASP A 309 -16.30 21.49 -0.72
C ASP A 309 -16.39 20.81 0.65
N LEU A 310 -15.25 20.38 1.22
CA LEU A 310 -15.24 19.70 2.50
C LEU A 310 -15.39 20.67 3.66
N LEU A 311 -16.37 20.38 4.53
CA LEU A 311 -16.72 21.21 5.66
C LEU A 311 -16.50 20.48 6.99
N THR A 312 -16.17 21.25 8.02
CA THR A 312 -16.23 20.83 9.42
C THR A 312 -17.69 20.72 9.90
N PHE A 313 -17.92 20.18 11.10
CA PHE A 313 -19.26 20.15 11.71
C PHE A 313 -19.87 21.56 11.93
N ASP A 314 -19.02 22.58 12.09
CA ASP A 314 -19.44 23.97 12.25
C ASP A 314 -19.74 24.67 10.91
N GLY A 315 -19.66 23.94 9.78
CA GLY A 315 -19.91 24.47 8.45
C GLY A 315 -18.79 25.35 7.88
N LYS A 316 -17.64 25.38 8.52
CA LYS A 316 -16.44 26.06 8.01
C LYS A 316 -15.72 25.15 7.00
N ARG A 317 -15.00 25.73 6.07
CA ARG A 317 -14.12 24.97 5.16
C ARG A 317 -13.11 24.18 5.98
N LEU A 318 -12.96 22.90 5.65
CA LEU A 318 -12.02 22.00 6.33
C LEU A 318 -10.57 22.36 6.01
N PHE A 319 -10.34 22.73 4.75
CA PHE A 319 -9.02 23.05 4.25
C PHE A 319 -8.88 24.54 3.98
N PRO A 320 -7.73 25.16 4.33
CA PRO A 320 -7.43 26.53 3.95
C PRO A 320 -7.26 26.64 2.44
N GLU A 321 -7.26 27.87 1.93
CA GLU A 321 -6.98 28.12 0.52
C GLU A 321 -5.56 27.69 0.14
N ARG A 322 -5.45 27.00 -1.00
CA ARG A 322 -4.17 26.60 -1.55
C ARG A 322 -3.55 27.77 -2.32
N ILE A 323 -2.39 28.21 -1.90
CA ILE A 323 -1.58 29.18 -2.63
C ILE A 323 -0.38 28.45 -3.22
N ALA A 324 -0.26 28.47 -4.54
CA ALA A 324 0.86 27.84 -5.26
C ALA A 324 1.66 28.93 -5.98
N GLU A 325 2.94 29.00 -5.69
CA GLU A 325 3.87 29.93 -6.31
C GLU A 325 4.98 29.17 -7.03
N THR A 326 5.35 29.66 -8.20
CA THR A 326 6.51 29.16 -8.94
C THR A 326 7.62 30.17 -8.84
N VAL A 327 8.74 29.75 -8.25
CA VAL A 327 9.94 30.59 -8.12
C VAL A 327 10.86 30.34 -9.33
N PRO A 328 10.95 31.29 -10.27
CA PRO A 328 11.85 31.15 -11.41
C PRO A 328 13.30 31.42 -10.99
N TYR A 329 14.23 30.75 -11.62
CA TYR A 329 15.65 31.03 -11.48
C TYR A 329 16.37 30.85 -12.81
N GLU A 330 17.48 31.62 -12.97
CA GLU A 330 18.31 31.54 -14.17
C GLU A 330 19.61 30.81 -13.81
N LEU A 331 19.99 29.85 -14.66
CA LEU A 331 21.26 29.13 -14.49
C LEU A 331 22.45 30.10 -14.68
N THR A 332 23.52 29.87 -13.92
CA THR A 332 24.80 30.51 -14.21
C THR A 332 25.41 29.95 -15.50
N ALA A 333 26.34 30.63 -16.11
CA ALA A 333 27.01 30.14 -17.31
C ALA A 333 27.61 28.74 -17.13
N LEU A 334 28.24 28.47 -15.98
CA LEU A 334 28.81 27.15 -15.67
C LEU A 334 27.72 26.05 -15.52
N GLU A 335 26.60 26.38 -14.90
CA GLU A 335 25.49 25.46 -14.79
C GLU A 335 24.84 25.18 -16.13
N GLN A 336 24.74 26.21 -16.99
CA GLN A 336 24.22 26.08 -18.34
C GLN A 336 25.12 25.19 -19.20
N ASP A 337 26.44 25.41 -19.15
CA ASP A 337 27.43 24.59 -19.86
C ASP A 337 27.27 23.11 -19.46
N LEU A 338 27.19 22.82 -18.15
CA LEU A 338 26.97 21.46 -17.65
C LEU A 338 25.65 20.88 -18.16
N TYR A 339 24.57 21.67 -18.13
CA TYR A 339 23.26 21.24 -18.60
C TYR A 339 23.27 20.89 -20.08
N GLU A 340 23.91 21.72 -20.92
CA GLU A 340 24.01 21.49 -22.34
C GLU A 340 24.88 20.26 -22.67
N GLU A 341 26.04 20.13 -22.02
CA GLU A 341 26.95 18.99 -22.20
C GLU A 341 26.28 17.64 -21.81
N VAL A 342 25.65 17.57 -20.63
CA VAL A 342 24.96 16.36 -20.20
C VAL A 342 23.75 16.05 -21.08
N THR A 343 22.99 17.08 -21.50
CA THR A 343 21.88 16.91 -22.41
C THR A 343 22.34 16.38 -23.78
N HIS A 344 23.49 16.87 -24.27
CA HIS A 344 24.11 16.36 -25.49
C HIS A 344 24.49 14.88 -25.35
N TYR A 345 25.18 14.53 -24.27
CA TYR A 345 25.55 13.14 -23.95
C TYR A 345 24.34 12.20 -23.88
N VAL A 346 23.26 12.62 -23.21
CA VAL A 346 22.00 11.85 -23.13
C VAL A 346 21.39 11.67 -24.53
N ARG A 347 21.33 12.73 -25.34
CA ARG A 347 20.78 12.68 -26.70
C ARG A 347 21.56 11.75 -27.61
N GLU A 348 22.90 11.86 -27.62
CA GLU A 348 23.74 10.96 -28.40
C GLU A 348 23.65 9.51 -27.92
N GLY A 349 23.56 9.30 -26.61
CA GLY A 349 23.32 7.99 -26.03
C GLY A 349 21.97 7.39 -26.45
N MET A 350 20.89 8.19 -26.50
CA MET A 350 19.59 7.76 -26.99
C MET A 350 19.62 7.41 -28.48
N ASN A 351 20.27 8.22 -29.31
CA ASN A 351 20.45 7.95 -30.74
C ASN A 351 21.22 6.62 -30.99
N ARG A 352 22.22 6.34 -30.14
CA ARG A 352 22.92 5.06 -30.16
C ARG A 352 22.02 3.90 -29.70
N ALA A 353 21.22 4.11 -28.65
CA ALA A 353 20.29 3.12 -28.13
C ALA A 353 19.17 2.76 -29.13
N GLU A 354 18.71 3.70 -29.96
CA GLU A 354 17.72 3.45 -31.00
C GLU A 354 18.18 2.43 -32.05
N LYS A 355 19.49 2.32 -32.26
CA LYS A 355 20.09 1.32 -33.15
C LYS A 355 20.15 -0.08 -32.53
N LEU A 356 19.92 -0.17 -31.20
CA LEU A 356 19.82 -1.43 -30.48
C LEU A 356 18.38 -1.94 -30.55
N GLY A 357 18.18 -3.24 -30.69
CA GLY A 357 16.84 -3.83 -30.73
C GLY A 357 16.26 -4.12 -29.33
N GLY A 358 14.90 -4.14 -29.24
CA GLY A 358 14.18 -4.77 -28.15
C GLY A 358 14.44 -4.22 -26.74
N LYS A 359 14.55 -5.12 -25.74
CA LYS A 359 14.71 -4.80 -24.32
C LYS A 359 15.89 -3.89 -24.01
N ARG A 360 17.02 -4.05 -24.73
CA ARG A 360 18.23 -3.26 -24.50
C ARG A 360 18.05 -1.77 -24.82
N LYS A 361 17.28 -1.45 -25.87
CA LYS A 361 16.90 -0.06 -26.21
C LYS A 361 16.19 0.59 -25.02
N ASN A 362 15.20 -0.10 -24.45
CA ASN A 362 14.39 0.41 -23.34
C ASN A 362 15.24 0.63 -22.07
N THR A 363 16.15 -0.31 -21.79
CA THR A 363 17.06 -0.21 -20.62
C THR A 363 18.01 0.98 -20.72
N VAL A 364 18.65 1.18 -21.88
CA VAL A 364 19.54 2.32 -22.10
C VAL A 364 18.75 3.63 -22.09
N GLY A 365 17.59 3.67 -22.75
CA GLY A 365 16.72 4.86 -22.75
C GLY A 365 16.27 5.26 -21.35
N PHE A 366 15.88 4.30 -20.52
CA PHE A 366 15.49 4.55 -19.12
C PHE A 366 16.66 5.13 -18.31
N ALA A 367 17.84 4.51 -18.36
CA ALA A 367 19.01 4.99 -17.64
C ALA A 367 19.42 6.43 -18.03
N LEU A 368 19.32 6.76 -19.31
CA LEU A 368 19.61 8.11 -19.80
C LEU A 368 18.56 9.12 -19.32
N THR A 369 17.29 8.72 -19.24
CA THR A 369 16.21 9.54 -18.68
C THR A 369 16.44 9.81 -17.20
N VAL A 370 16.84 8.80 -16.41
CA VAL A 370 17.20 8.96 -14.99
C VAL A 370 18.37 9.94 -14.84
N LEU A 371 19.38 9.86 -15.71
CA LEU A 371 20.52 10.79 -15.68
C LEU A 371 20.08 12.25 -15.93
N GLN A 372 19.16 12.47 -16.87
CA GLN A 372 18.60 13.80 -17.15
C GLN A 372 17.77 14.34 -15.97
N ARG A 373 16.98 13.47 -15.31
CA ARG A 373 16.25 13.84 -14.08
C ARG A 373 17.21 14.26 -12.97
N ARG A 374 18.31 13.55 -12.79
CA ARG A 374 19.34 13.89 -11.78
C ARG A 374 20.05 15.19 -12.09
N LEU A 375 20.27 15.52 -13.38
CA LEU A 375 20.78 16.84 -13.81
C LEU A 375 19.85 17.97 -13.39
N ALA A 376 18.54 17.80 -13.63
CA ALA A 376 17.52 18.79 -13.25
C ALA A 376 17.34 18.92 -11.74
N SER A 377 17.72 17.90 -10.96
CA SER A 377 17.56 17.86 -9.52
C SER A 377 18.61 18.71 -8.82
N SER A 378 19.89 18.36 -8.94
CA SER A 378 20.99 19.16 -8.33
C SER A 378 22.34 18.88 -8.97
N PRO A 379 23.30 19.84 -8.89
CA PRO A 379 24.69 19.63 -9.33
C PRO A 379 25.38 18.46 -8.60
N GLU A 380 25.02 18.19 -7.35
CA GLU A 380 25.55 17.07 -6.59
C GLU A 380 25.03 15.73 -7.11
N ALA A 381 23.73 15.63 -7.39
CA ALA A 381 23.11 14.40 -7.89
C ALA A 381 23.67 13.99 -9.25
N ILE A 382 23.81 14.93 -10.18
CA ILE A 382 24.39 14.61 -11.49
C ILE A 382 25.87 14.24 -11.37
N TYR A 383 26.65 14.96 -10.58
CA TYR A 383 28.05 14.64 -10.35
C TYR A 383 28.23 13.21 -9.85
N ARG A 384 27.52 12.84 -8.77
CA ARG A 384 27.59 11.49 -8.20
C ARG A 384 27.18 10.41 -9.21
N SER A 385 26.16 10.70 -10.00
CA SER A 385 25.69 9.75 -11.03
C SER A 385 26.70 9.54 -12.14
N LEU A 386 27.35 10.61 -12.62
CA LEU A 386 28.40 10.51 -13.63
C LEU A 386 29.61 9.72 -13.11
N VAL A 387 30.02 9.96 -11.85
CA VAL A 387 31.12 9.22 -11.21
C VAL A 387 30.76 7.73 -11.10
N ARG A 388 29.60 7.38 -10.53
CA ARG A 388 29.15 5.99 -10.43
C ARG A 388 29.11 5.32 -11.80
N ARG A 389 28.56 6.01 -12.81
CA ARG A 389 28.51 5.47 -14.18
C ARG A 389 29.91 5.21 -14.75
N SER A 390 30.86 6.14 -14.57
CA SER A 390 32.24 5.96 -15.02
C SER A 390 32.88 4.74 -14.36
N GLU A 391 32.78 4.61 -13.04
CA GLU A 391 33.31 3.46 -12.28
C GLU A 391 32.73 2.12 -12.74
N ARG A 392 31.46 2.09 -13.12
CA ARG A 392 30.77 0.90 -13.61
C ARG A 392 31.24 0.50 -15.01
N LEU A 393 31.39 1.49 -15.90
CA LEU A 393 31.90 1.23 -17.24
C LEU A 393 33.38 0.79 -17.21
N GLU A 394 34.18 1.31 -16.31
CA GLU A 394 35.54 0.84 -16.09
C GLU A 394 35.59 -0.61 -15.59
N ARG A 395 34.75 -0.98 -14.61
CA ARG A 395 34.62 -2.38 -14.16
C ARG A 395 34.21 -3.29 -15.30
N LYS A 396 33.17 -2.91 -16.06
CA LYS A 396 32.72 -3.68 -17.23
C LYS A 396 33.82 -3.87 -18.26
N LYS A 397 34.61 -2.84 -18.54
CA LYS A 397 35.77 -2.92 -19.45
C LYS A 397 36.79 -3.95 -18.95
N VAL A 398 37.12 -3.94 -17.66
CA VAL A 398 38.05 -4.90 -17.05
C VAL A 398 37.49 -6.34 -17.14
N GLU A 399 36.21 -6.55 -16.88
CA GLU A 399 35.56 -7.85 -17.01
C GLU A 399 35.56 -8.37 -18.43
N ILE A 400 35.35 -7.51 -19.44
CA ILE A 400 35.42 -7.89 -20.87
C ILE A 400 36.86 -8.30 -21.23
N LEU A 401 37.86 -7.50 -20.81
CA LEU A 401 39.27 -7.80 -21.08
C LEU A 401 39.73 -9.09 -20.41
N ASN A 402 39.19 -9.41 -19.24
CA ASN A 402 39.51 -10.65 -18.51
C ASN A 402 38.68 -11.85 -18.97
N GLY A 403 37.75 -11.68 -19.91
CA GLY A 403 36.85 -12.75 -20.38
C GLY A 403 35.84 -13.25 -19.33
N THR A 404 35.62 -12.47 -18.25
CA THR A 404 34.72 -12.83 -17.15
C THR A 404 33.34 -12.17 -17.27
N TYR A 405 33.16 -11.28 -18.24
CA TYR A 405 31.91 -10.56 -18.44
C TYR A 405 30.77 -11.54 -18.77
N ARG A 406 29.76 -11.59 -17.89
CA ARG A 406 28.47 -12.21 -18.15
C ARG A 406 27.44 -11.13 -18.36
N GLN A 407 26.77 -11.17 -19.49
CA GLN A 407 25.69 -10.24 -19.78
C GLN A 407 24.55 -10.52 -18.79
N ALA A 408 24.38 -9.64 -17.79
CA ALA A 408 23.21 -9.66 -16.94
C ALA A 408 22.04 -9.07 -17.73
N GLU A 409 21.01 -9.85 -17.96
CA GLU A 409 19.74 -9.29 -18.43
C GLU A 409 19.08 -8.57 -17.25
N PRO A 410 18.52 -7.36 -17.46
CA PRO A 410 17.74 -6.69 -16.40
C PRO A 410 16.59 -7.60 -16.00
N SER A 411 16.41 -7.76 -14.70
CA SER A 411 15.38 -8.63 -14.10
C SER A 411 13.94 -8.14 -14.36
N VAL A 412 13.78 -6.90 -14.85
CA VAL A 412 12.48 -6.24 -15.06
C VAL A 412 12.30 -5.89 -16.54
N ASP A 413 11.10 -6.16 -17.05
CA ASP A 413 10.69 -5.72 -18.38
C ASP A 413 10.25 -4.25 -18.31
N LEU A 414 11.15 -3.36 -18.76
CA LEU A 414 10.91 -1.91 -18.74
C LEU A 414 9.89 -1.43 -19.76
N SER A 415 9.32 -2.30 -20.59
CA SER A 415 8.24 -1.92 -21.52
C SER A 415 6.89 -1.74 -20.81
N GLU A 416 6.71 -2.38 -19.65
CA GLU A 416 5.53 -2.28 -18.79
C GLU A 416 5.86 -1.60 -17.45
N PHE A 417 6.97 -0.85 -17.38
CA PHE A 417 7.44 -0.23 -16.15
C PHE A 417 6.52 0.91 -15.71
N ASP A 418 6.03 0.81 -14.49
CA ASP A 418 5.27 1.85 -13.80
C ASP A 418 5.95 2.11 -12.46
N GLU A 419 6.50 3.32 -12.29
CA GLU A 419 7.22 3.72 -11.07
C GLU A 419 6.40 3.52 -9.80
N ASP A 420 5.09 3.67 -9.90
CA ASP A 420 4.18 3.57 -8.77
C ASP A 420 3.94 2.11 -8.30
N GLU A 421 4.44 1.09 -9.01
CA GLU A 421 4.34 -0.31 -8.59
C GLU A 421 5.35 -0.70 -7.52
N TYR A 422 6.43 0.06 -7.45
CA TYR A 422 7.55 -0.21 -6.57
C TYR A 422 7.45 0.64 -5.30
N ASN A 423 7.86 0.07 -4.17
CA ASN A 423 8.12 0.90 -3.01
C ASN A 423 9.40 1.71 -3.24
N ALA A 424 9.68 2.65 -2.35
CA ALA A 424 10.80 3.56 -2.45
C ALA A 424 12.15 2.89 -2.61
N GLU A 425 12.39 1.90 -1.78
CA GLU A 425 13.66 1.17 -1.74
C GLU A 425 13.82 0.31 -2.98
N GLU A 426 12.74 -0.36 -3.40
CA GLU A 426 12.71 -1.16 -4.62
C GLU A 426 12.92 -0.30 -5.87
N LEU A 427 12.33 0.90 -5.93
CA LEU A 427 12.49 1.82 -7.06
C LEU A 427 13.91 2.37 -7.14
N GLU A 428 14.48 2.83 -6.01
CA GLU A 428 15.85 3.33 -5.93
C GLU A 428 16.85 2.22 -6.35
N GLN A 429 16.65 1.00 -5.85
CA GLN A 429 17.47 -0.16 -6.23
C GLN A 429 17.33 -0.50 -7.71
N LEU A 430 16.10 -0.47 -8.25
CA LEU A 430 15.87 -0.73 -9.67
C LEU A 430 16.51 0.32 -10.57
N GLU A 431 16.40 1.61 -10.22
CA GLU A 431 17.09 2.68 -10.95
C GLU A 431 18.60 2.45 -10.95
N GLU A 432 19.18 2.05 -9.82
CA GLU A 432 20.60 1.74 -9.72
C GLU A 432 20.96 0.51 -10.57
N ASP A 433 20.23 -0.59 -10.47
CA ASP A 433 20.48 -1.82 -11.23
C ASP A 433 20.36 -1.58 -12.75
N VAL A 434 19.37 -0.80 -13.18
CA VAL A 434 19.21 -0.44 -14.59
C VAL A 434 20.33 0.48 -15.06
N MET A 435 20.75 1.44 -14.23
CA MET A 435 21.91 2.29 -14.52
C MET A 435 23.19 1.45 -14.65
N ASP A 436 23.33 0.38 -13.88
CA ASP A 436 24.47 -0.54 -13.93
C ASP A 436 24.48 -1.38 -15.21
N ALA A 437 23.33 -1.87 -15.63
CA ALA A 437 23.22 -2.72 -16.82
C ALA A 437 23.29 -1.92 -18.14
N ALA A 438 22.99 -0.62 -18.11
CA ALA A 438 22.70 0.16 -19.29
C ALA A 438 23.94 0.81 -19.92
N THR A 439 24.43 0.24 -20.99
CA THR A 439 25.32 0.94 -21.93
C THR A 439 24.99 0.56 -23.36
N ALA A 440 25.06 1.53 -24.26
CA ALA A 440 24.95 1.30 -25.70
C ALA A 440 26.25 0.72 -26.29
N ALA A 441 27.38 0.87 -25.60
CA ALA A 441 28.68 0.40 -26.06
C ALA A 441 28.74 -1.13 -26.13
N GLN A 442 29.20 -1.63 -27.28
CA GLN A 442 29.33 -3.07 -27.58
C GLN A 442 30.78 -3.53 -27.61
N THR A 443 31.71 -2.60 -27.87
CA THR A 443 33.15 -2.89 -27.97
C THR A 443 33.95 -2.15 -26.90
N VAL A 444 35.19 -2.59 -26.69
CA VAL A 444 36.11 -1.93 -25.74
C VAL A 444 36.46 -0.52 -26.22
N GLU A 445 36.55 -0.31 -27.54
CA GLU A 445 36.80 0.98 -28.15
C GLU A 445 35.65 1.97 -27.87
N GLU A 446 34.40 1.52 -28.02
CA GLU A 446 33.21 2.32 -27.71
C GLU A 446 33.13 2.64 -26.20
N LEU A 447 33.46 1.68 -25.33
CA LEU A 447 33.54 1.92 -23.89
C LEU A 447 34.60 2.95 -23.53
N ASN A 448 35.78 2.90 -24.18
CA ASN A 448 36.84 3.89 -23.97
C ASN A 448 36.39 5.31 -24.43
N ALA A 449 35.70 5.41 -25.56
CA ALA A 449 35.17 6.68 -26.04
C ALA A 449 34.14 7.26 -25.05
N GLU A 450 33.22 6.42 -24.54
CA GLU A 450 32.23 6.84 -23.53
C GLU A 450 32.90 7.25 -22.21
N LEU A 451 33.95 6.56 -21.75
CA LEU A 451 34.71 6.93 -20.55
C LEU A 451 35.43 8.26 -20.68
N ILE A 452 35.98 8.58 -21.86
CA ILE A 452 36.60 9.89 -22.12
C ILE A 452 35.54 11.01 -22.05
N GLU A 453 34.39 10.83 -22.66
CA GLU A 453 33.26 11.74 -22.63
C GLU A 453 32.78 11.98 -21.19
N LEU A 454 32.60 10.87 -20.41
CA LEU A 454 32.23 10.96 -18.99
C LEU A 454 33.27 11.70 -18.13
N ALA A 455 34.58 11.49 -18.39
CA ALA A 455 35.62 12.18 -17.66
C ALA A 455 35.54 13.72 -17.84
N ALA A 456 35.27 14.20 -19.06
CA ALA A 456 35.05 15.61 -19.34
C ALA A 456 33.81 16.15 -18.61
N LEU A 457 32.68 15.41 -18.64
CA LEU A 457 31.45 15.77 -17.91
C LEU A 457 31.68 15.86 -16.40
N ILE A 458 32.41 14.89 -15.82
CA ILE A 458 32.76 14.87 -14.39
C ILE A 458 33.64 16.09 -14.04
N GLU A 459 34.56 16.50 -14.92
CA GLU A 459 35.37 17.70 -14.72
C GLU A 459 34.51 18.97 -14.69
N THR A 460 33.57 19.13 -15.66
CA THR A 460 32.63 20.26 -15.69
C THR A 460 31.74 20.27 -14.46
N ALA A 461 31.16 19.12 -14.09
CA ALA A 461 30.34 18.99 -12.88
C ALA A 461 31.11 19.30 -11.60
N THR A 462 32.40 18.95 -11.54
CA THR A 462 33.31 19.29 -10.42
C THR A 462 33.53 20.80 -10.33
N LYS A 463 33.68 21.50 -11.46
CA LYS A 463 33.83 22.96 -11.51
C LYS A 463 32.57 23.65 -10.98
N VAL A 464 31.37 23.22 -11.43
CA VAL A 464 30.10 23.75 -10.95
C VAL A 464 29.95 23.55 -9.43
N ARG A 465 30.24 22.35 -8.94
CA ARG A 465 30.20 22.02 -7.51
C ARG A 465 31.14 22.88 -6.66
N LYS A 466 32.39 23.12 -7.12
CA LYS A 466 33.39 23.91 -6.42
C LYS A 466 33.11 25.41 -6.48
N ALA A 467 32.48 25.89 -7.53
CA ALA A 467 32.08 27.28 -7.67
C ALA A 467 31.08 27.75 -6.60
N GLY A 468 30.31 26.78 -6.01
CA GLY A 468 29.36 27.09 -4.95
C GLY A 468 28.15 27.91 -5.40
N THR A 469 28.00 28.12 -6.70
CA THR A 469 26.92 28.91 -7.32
C THR A 469 25.79 27.98 -7.80
N ASP A 470 25.08 27.36 -6.85
CA ASP A 470 23.85 26.65 -7.14
C ASP A 470 22.68 27.62 -7.03
N ARG A 471 22.11 28.01 -8.18
CA ARG A 471 21.04 29.01 -8.23
C ARG A 471 19.75 28.47 -7.62
N LYS A 472 19.42 27.20 -7.84
CA LYS A 472 18.25 26.56 -7.25
C LYS A 472 18.34 26.52 -5.73
N TRP A 473 19.52 26.21 -5.18
CA TRP A 473 19.81 26.34 -3.75
C TRP A 473 19.72 27.77 -3.26
N THR A 474 20.24 28.75 -4.02
CA THR A 474 20.18 30.15 -3.64
C THR A 474 18.76 30.63 -3.43
N GLU A 475 17.84 30.30 -4.35
CA GLU A 475 16.43 30.64 -4.22
C GLU A 475 15.79 29.93 -3.01
N LEU A 476 16.04 28.64 -2.82
CA LEU A 476 15.56 27.93 -1.63
C LEU A 476 16.08 28.56 -0.34
N SER A 477 17.35 28.92 -0.29
CA SER A 477 17.95 29.55 0.91
C SER A 477 17.33 30.92 1.22
N THR A 478 16.94 31.67 0.19
CA THR A 478 16.19 32.93 0.35
C THR A 478 14.83 32.71 0.95
N ILE A 479 14.08 31.71 0.47
CA ILE A 479 12.77 31.33 1.04
C ILE A 479 12.92 30.93 2.50
N LEU A 480 13.93 30.12 2.83
CA LEU A 480 14.14 29.65 4.21
C LEU A 480 14.60 30.75 5.18
N GLN A 481 15.10 31.87 4.67
CA GLN A 481 15.54 33.05 5.45
C GLN A 481 14.46 34.14 5.52
N ASP A 482 13.36 34.00 4.78
CA ASP A 482 12.24 34.94 4.84
C ASP A 482 11.44 34.74 6.13
N ASN A 483 11.64 35.61 7.10
CA ASN A 483 10.96 35.56 8.39
C ASN A 483 9.42 35.69 8.27
N ALA A 484 8.92 36.38 7.26
CA ALA A 484 7.47 36.51 7.04
C ALA A 484 6.83 35.17 6.65
N LEU A 485 7.54 34.32 5.93
CA LEU A 485 7.09 32.99 5.56
C LEU A 485 7.39 31.94 6.66
N THR A 486 8.56 32.04 7.29
CA THR A 486 9.12 31.00 8.15
C THR A 486 8.71 31.09 9.60
N THR A 487 8.02 32.19 10.00
CA THR A 487 7.59 32.43 11.38
C THR A 487 6.06 32.59 11.42
N ASP A 488 5.42 32.04 12.43
CA ASP A 488 3.98 32.23 12.66
C ASP A 488 3.71 33.58 13.39
N ASP A 489 2.43 33.90 13.58
CA ASP A 489 1.99 35.15 14.21
C ASP A 489 2.41 35.28 15.69
N ASP A 490 2.74 34.16 16.35
CA ASP A 490 3.25 34.10 17.72
C ASP A 490 4.78 34.16 17.80
N GLY A 491 5.46 34.28 16.65
CA GLY A 491 6.92 34.35 16.55
C GLY A 491 7.62 32.98 16.60
N TRP A 492 6.87 31.87 16.44
CA TRP A 492 7.45 30.53 16.38
C TRP A 492 7.80 30.13 14.95
N PRO A 493 8.87 29.34 14.77
CA PRO A 493 9.23 28.82 13.46
C PRO A 493 8.14 27.89 12.91
N ARG A 494 7.68 28.17 11.68
CA ARG A 494 6.78 27.28 10.95
C ARG A 494 7.52 26.05 10.46
N LYS A 495 6.81 24.94 10.35
CA LYS A 495 7.36 23.69 9.83
C LYS A 495 7.24 23.63 8.32
N PHE A 496 8.35 23.20 7.69
CA PHE A 496 8.49 23.04 6.26
C PHE A 496 8.67 21.58 5.86
N ILE A 497 8.10 21.23 4.72
CA ILE A 497 8.43 19.98 4.05
C ILE A 497 9.04 20.33 2.70
N ILE A 498 10.17 19.73 2.39
CA ILE A 498 10.86 19.90 1.12
C ILE A 498 10.93 18.54 0.45
N PHE A 499 10.28 18.41 -0.71
CA PHE A 499 10.31 17.20 -1.51
C PHE A 499 11.38 17.28 -2.60
N THR A 500 12.10 16.17 -2.78
CA THR A 500 13.04 15.95 -3.88
C THR A 500 12.88 14.52 -4.41
N GLU A 501 13.23 14.26 -5.66
CA GLU A 501 13.12 12.91 -6.23
C GLU A 501 14.30 12.02 -5.83
N HIS A 502 15.50 12.59 -5.64
CA HIS A 502 16.74 11.83 -5.51
C HIS A 502 17.38 11.94 -4.13
N ARG A 503 17.84 10.81 -3.61
CA ARG A 503 18.55 10.75 -2.32
C ARG A 503 19.83 11.60 -2.31
N ASP A 504 20.60 11.62 -3.41
CA ASP A 504 21.80 12.45 -3.48
C ASP A 504 21.50 13.94 -3.29
N THR A 505 20.37 14.42 -3.81
CA THR A 505 19.88 15.79 -3.60
C THR A 505 19.39 15.99 -2.18
N LEU A 506 18.69 15.01 -1.61
CA LEU A 506 18.23 15.06 -0.22
C LEU A 506 19.42 15.21 0.75
N ASP A 507 20.45 14.37 0.62
CA ASP A 507 21.66 14.42 1.45
C ASP A 507 22.39 15.77 1.28
N TYR A 508 22.47 16.28 0.05
CA TYR A 508 23.04 17.59 -0.25
C TYR A 508 22.26 18.72 0.45
N LEU A 509 20.94 18.72 0.33
CA LEU A 509 20.07 19.71 0.97
C LEU A 509 20.16 19.63 2.50
N GLN A 510 20.19 18.44 3.07
CA GLN A 510 20.32 18.25 4.52
C GLN A 510 21.59 18.93 5.06
N GLY A 511 22.73 18.74 4.40
CA GLY A 511 23.97 19.40 4.77
C GLY A 511 23.93 20.92 4.63
N LYS A 512 23.36 21.41 3.52
CA LYS A 512 23.25 22.85 3.25
C LYS A 512 22.31 23.55 4.22
N ILE A 513 21.11 22.97 4.44
CA ILE A 513 20.09 23.55 5.34
C ILE A 513 20.57 23.48 6.79
N GLY A 514 21.18 22.37 7.21
CA GLY A 514 21.74 22.25 8.56
C GLY A 514 22.79 23.31 8.85
N SER A 515 23.63 23.62 7.84
CA SER A 515 24.61 24.70 7.92
C SER A 515 23.96 26.08 7.94
N LEU A 516 22.92 26.31 7.12
CA LEU A 516 22.19 27.57 7.04
C LEU A 516 21.49 27.89 8.38
N LEU A 517 20.86 26.91 8.98
CA LEU A 517 20.15 27.05 10.27
C LEU A 517 21.11 27.11 11.46
N GLY A 518 22.38 26.73 11.30
CA GLY A 518 23.34 26.55 12.41
C GLY A 518 22.92 25.43 13.39
N ARG A 519 21.93 24.63 13.04
CA ARG A 519 21.32 23.55 13.83
C ARG A 519 21.07 22.33 12.96
N PRO A 520 22.00 21.39 12.83
CA PRO A 520 21.78 20.17 12.07
C PRO A 520 20.58 19.36 12.59
N ASP A 521 20.33 19.41 13.89
CA ASP A 521 19.20 18.71 14.54
C ASP A 521 17.82 19.30 14.19
N GLY A 522 17.77 20.49 13.64
CA GLY A 522 16.53 21.12 13.15
C GLY A 522 16.01 20.54 11.84
N VAL A 523 16.80 19.67 11.19
CA VAL A 523 16.46 19.04 9.90
C VAL A 523 16.36 17.53 10.08
N ARG A 524 15.28 16.93 9.58
CA ARG A 524 15.13 15.48 9.48
C ARG A 524 14.97 15.08 8.02
N ALA A 525 15.34 13.86 7.72
CA ALA A 525 15.27 13.33 6.36
C ALA A 525 14.61 11.96 6.34
N ILE A 526 13.71 11.74 5.38
CA ILE A 526 13.06 10.45 5.12
C ILE A 526 13.26 10.11 3.65
N HIS A 527 13.85 8.93 3.39
CA HIS A 527 14.08 8.38 2.05
C HIS A 527 13.77 6.88 2.03
N GLY A 528 13.83 6.24 0.87
CA GLY A 528 13.51 4.83 0.69
C GLY A 528 14.21 3.88 1.65
N GLY A 529 15.49 4.10 1.90
CA GLY A 529 16.29 3.24 2.79
C GLY A 529 16.03 3.41 4.30
N VAL A 530 15.14 4.34 4.73
CA VAL A 530 14.77 4.49 6.14
C VAL A 530 13.76 3.43 6.54
N ARG A 531 14.03 2.64 7.58
CA ARG A 531 13.14 1.57 8.03
C ARG A 531 11.80 2.10 8.54
N ARG A 532 10.72 1.32 8.37
CA ARG A 532 9.34 1.68 8.75
C ARG A 532 9.23 2.24 10.18
N GLY A 533 9.83 1.56 11.16
CA GLY A 533 9.79 2.03 12.56
C GLY A 533 10.48 3.38 12.76
N GLU A 534 11.59 3.61 12.07
CA GLU A 534 12.36 4.85 12.12
C GLU A 534 11.62 6.01 11.42
N ARG A 535 10.96 5.75 10.29
CA ARG A 535 10.10 6.74 9.62
C ARG A 535 9.03 7.27 10.56
N ARG A 536 8.41 6.39 11.33
CA ARG A 536 7.39 6.76 12.32
C ARG A 536 7.98 7.66 13.40
N VAL A 537 9.15 7.31 13.96
CA VAL A 537 9.82 8.12 14.98
C VAL A 537 10.13 9.52 14.42
N ILE A 538 10.72 9.61 13.21
CA ILE A 538 11.03 10.88 12.56
C ILE A 538 9.76 11.72 12.34
N THR A 539 8.68 11.10 11.89
CA THR A 539 7.40 11.80 11.66
C THR A 539 6.81 12.32 12.97
N GLU A 540 6.87 11.52 14.05
CA GLU A 540 6.43 11.95 15.38
C GLU A 540 7.31 13.07 15.94
N GLU A 541 8.64 12.98 15.80
CA GLU A 541 9.55 14.07 16.17
C GLU A 541 9.24 15.34 15.39
N PHE A 542 9.07 15.23 14.07
CA PHE A 542 8.70 16.37 13.25
C PHE A 542 7.37 16.98 13.68
N ALA A 543 6.37 16.18 14.03
CA ALA A 543 5.08 16.68 14.47
C ALA A 543 5.13 17.37 15.85
N LYS A 544 5.83 16.78 16.82
CA LYS A 544 5.75 17.16 18.24
C LYS A 544 6.89 18.06 18.71
N ASN A 545 8.09 17.89 18.13
CA ASN A 545 9.27 18.66 18.54
C ASN A 545 9.35 19.98 17.77
N ARG A 546 9.31 21.10 18.49
CA ARG A 546 9.39 22.44 17.90
C ARG A 546 10.77 22.79 17.33
N ASP A 547 11.83 22.14 17.81
CA ASP A 547 13.19 22.35 17.32
C ASP A 547 13.40 21.75 15.92
N VAL A 548 12.63 20.72 15.55
CA VAL A 548 12.63 20.12 14.23
C VAL A 548 11.75 20.96 13.31
N GLN A 549 12.36 21.79 12.47
CA GLN A 549 11.66 22.75 11.61
C GLN A 549 11.43 22.21 10.20
N ILE A 550 12.40 21.47 9.66
CA ILE A 550 12.41 21.07 8.25
C ILE A 550 12.45 19.55 8.15
N LEU A 551 11.54 19.01 7.36
CA LEU A 551 11.55 17.63 6.93
C LEU A 551 11.86 17.57 5.44
N LEU A 552 12.94 16.88 5.11
CA LEU A 552 13.29 16.52 3.75
C LEU A 552 12.70 15.14 3.43
N ALA A 553 12.06 14.99 2.30
CA ALA A 553 11.47 13.71 1.91
C ALA A 553 11.69 13.43 0.43
N THR A 554 12.00 12.17 0.11
CA THR A 554 11.84 11.68 -1.28
C THR A 554 10.39 11.30 -1.52
N ASP A 555 9.92 11.32 -2.77
CA ASP A 555 8.53 10.98 -3.12
C ASP A 555 8.09 9.66 -2.52
N ALA A 556 8.89 8.71 -2.72
CA ALA A 556 8.67 7.36 -2.33
C ALA A 556 8.66 7.14 -0.80
N ALA A 557 9.38 7.97 -0.04
CA ALA A 557 9.38 7.93 1.43
C ALA A 557 8.24 8.78 2.02
N GLY A 558 7.78 9.77 1.26
CA GLY A 558 6.62 10.59 1.62
C GLY A 558 5.29 9.85 1.48
N GLU A 559 5.22 8.75 0.74
CA GLU A 559 4.00 7.96 0.61
C GLU A 559 3.58 7.37 1.97
N GLY A 560 2.32 7.56 2.31
CA GLY A 560 1.74 7.01 3.53
C GLY A 560 1.97 7.78 4.82
N LEU A 561 2.73 8.87 4.83
CA LEU A 561 2.95 9.67 6.03
C LEU A 561 1.91 10.78 6.16
N ASN A 562 1.42 10.97 7.39
CA ASN A 562 0.64 12.15 7.75
C ASN A 562 1.60 13.26 8.19
N LEU A 563 1.69 14.33 7.38
CA LEU A 563 2.60 15.43 7.57
C LEU A 563 1.87 16.76 7.82
N GLN A 564 0.62 16.69 8.29
CA GLN A 564 -0.25 17.84 8.55
C GLN A 564 0.26 18.82 9.62
N ALA A 565 1.36 18.47 10.30
CA ALA A 565 2.03 19.41 11.20
C ALA A 565 2.69 20.59 10.44
N ALA A 566 2.92 20.46 9.13
CA ALA A 566 3.47 21.51 8.30
C ALA A 566 2.41 22.06 7.34
N HIS A 567 2.43 23.38 7.18
CA HIS A 567 1.56 24.11 6.26
C HIS A 567 2.33 24.68 5.05
N LEU A 568 3.66 24.53 5.05
CA LEU A 568 4.53 25.02 4.00
C LEU A 568 5.22 23.85 3.33
N MET A 569 5.14 23.80 2.01
CA MET A 569 5.73 22.76 1.19
C MET A 569 6.55 23.38 0.06
N VAL A 570 7.74 22.85 -0.16
CA VAL A 570 8.58 23.20 -1.31
C VAL A 570 8.77 21.92 -2.14
N ASN A 571 8.42 21.97 -3.41
CA ASN A 571 8.83 20.99 -4.39
C ASN A 571 10.17 21.44 -4.97
N TYR A 572 11.28 20.91 -4.43
CA TYR A 572 12.60 21.21 -4.96
C TYR A 572 12.76 20.64 -6.37
N ASP A 573 12.22 19.44 -6.59
CA ASP A 573 12.08 18.83 -7.91
C ASP A 573 10.61 18.63 -8.25
N LEU A 574 10.24 18.92 -9.49
CA LEU A 574 8.92 18.63 -10.01
C LEU A 574 8.89 17.19 -10.54
N PRO A 575 8.04 16.33 -10.00
CA PRO A 575 7.93 14.97 -10.51
C PRO A 575 7.35 14.95 -11.92
N TRP A 576 7.78 14.00 -12.72
CA TRP A 576 7.26 13.81 -14.09
C TRP A 576 5.78 13.45 -14.12
N ASN A 577 5.32 12.72 -13.12
CA ASN A 577 3.89 12.42 -12.96
C ASN A 577 3.23 13.56 -12.14
N PRO A 578 2.35 14.37 -12.75
CA PRO A 578 1.69 15.47 -12.05
C PRO A 578 0.82 15.01 -10.88
N ASN A 579 0.32 13.77 -10.89
CA ASN A 579 -0.45 13.21 -9.78
C ASN A 579 0.38 13.13 -8.49
N ARG A 580 1.71 12.99 -8.58
CA ARG A 580 2.58 13.00 -7.40
C ARG A 580 2.61 14.37 -6.70
N ILE A 581 2.48 15.47 -7.44
CA ILE A 581 2.35 16.81 -6.85
C ILE A 581 1.09 16.88 -5.99
N GLU A 582 -0.03 16.39 -6.50
CA GLU A 582 -1.29 16.33 -5.75
C GLU A 582 -1.20 15.38 -4.54
N GLN A 583 -0.51 14.26 -4.70
CA GLN A 583 -0.24 13.34 -3.58
C GLN A 583 0.64 13.99 -2.50
N ARG A 584 1.75 14.69 -2.89
CA ARG A 584 2.60 15.46 -1.96
C ARG A 584 1.76 16.50 -1.21
N PHE A 585 0.96 17.27 -1.94
CA PHE A 585 0.07 18.25 -1.35
C PHE A 585 -0.96 17.62 -0.39
N GLY A 586 -1.51 16.47 -0.76
CA GLY A 586 -2.42 15.71 0.09
C GLY A 586 -1.84 15.27 1.44
N ARG A 587 -0.51 15.32 1.64
CA ARG A 587 0.16 14.94 2.90
C ARG A 587 0.17 16.04 3.95
N ILE A 588 0.18 17.30 3.49
CA ILE A 588 0.26 18.48 4.38
C ILE A 588 -1.11 19.16 4.59
N HIS A 589 -2.09 18.79 3.78
CA HIS A 589 -3.38 19.48 3.71
C HIS A 589 -4.52 18.63 4.24
#